data_4afa5b57c221906bd766b65992faacab
#
_entry.id   4afa5b57c221906bd766b65992faacab
#
_cell.length_a   1.000
_cell.length_b   1.000
_cell.length_c   1.000
_cell.angle_alpha   90.00
_cell.angle_beta   90.00
_cell.angle_gamma   90.00
#
_symmetry.space_group_name_H-M   'P 1'
#
loop_
_entity.id
_entity.type
_entity.pdbx_description
1 polymer ?
#
loop_
_entity_poly.entity_id
_entity_poly.type
_entity_poly.pdbx_seq_one_letter_code
_entity_poly.pdbx_strand_id
1 'polypeptide(L)'
;MKTWAEVHPDKLRGGFYTPPRLVQACLDRLQQLNGHSHGMSALEPSMGDGAFLRGVAAHEIGANISSLTGIEIIRGEADKCVGLADGLPFTTTVIMGSALKWASQTNDEFDIVVGNPPFVRYQFIPEQELRHAKMVGDRLQLSFRGVSNLWIPVLLGALGRLRQGGTAAVIVPSELFTGLSAGVARAWLLSNMTELRIELFEPGAFPGVLQQVVVISGRKIPSRSRQSRPDASVEFVEHCRNGTTQRWSHTVPLGNGNWTKYLLTPAHLQALAEARNVHGVRPLGMIARLEVSIVTGANDFFSVTSEEAESFNLQRWLVPLLPRIRHSPGIIFTDADQQGTYVSGAKAWLLDFSHDKPDPTCFPGASAYLTSGKGRGLDLRYKTRIRSPWYRVPGVRPGTLMLSKRSHTYPKLVLNRAGAVTTDTIYRGHMISGYAGRELDLLASFHNSLTMLSAELEGRSFGGGVLELVPSEVGRLSIPLLNETGDEAFALDGIARRTAGSVDASEALVEETDKLIQKGIPGLNSSLMERLAAARRVLVERRLARN
;
A
#
# COMPACT_ATOMS: atom_id res chain seq x y z
N MET A 1 -11.80 -13.70 -2.29
CA MET A 1 -12.46 -12.42 -2.65
C MET A 1 -13.86 -12.48 -2.08
N LYS A 2 -14.29 -11.45 -1.33
CA LYS A 2 -15.68 -11.37 -0.87
C LYS A 2 -16.60 -11.16 -2.08
N THR A 3 -17.69 -11.87 -2.13
CA THR A 3 -18.71 -11.74 -3.19
C THR A 3 -19.57 -10.48 -2.97
N TRP A 4 -20.31 -10.05 -3.97
CA TRP A 4 -21.24 -8.91 -3.89
C TRP A 4 -22.21 -9.01 -2.70
N ALA A 5 -22.66 -10.20 -2.37
CA ALA A 5 -23.59 -10.46 -1.26
C ALA A 5 -22.98 -10.29 0.14
N GLU A 6 -21.64 -10.28 0.26
CA GLU A 6 -20.91 -10.16 1.54
C GLU A 6 -20.47 -8.72 1.86
N VAL A 7 -20.76 -7.76 0.99
CA VAL A 7 -20.35 -6.36 1.16
C VAL A 7 -21.58 -5.51 1.46
N HIS A 8 -21.52 -4.77 2.58
CA HIS A 8 -22.61 -3.85 2.96
C HIS A 8 -22.94 -2.87 1.82
N PRO A 9 -24.23 -2.60 1.51
CA PRO A 9 -24.63 -1.73 0.40
C PRO A 9 -23.94 -0.36 0.38
N ASP A 10 -23.69 0.24 1.54
CA ASP A 10 -23.03 1.54 1.64
C ASP A 10 -21.55 1.49 1.24
N LYS A 11 -20.87 0.35 1.47
CA LYS A 11 -19.49 0.13 0.96
C LYS A 11 -19.42 0.03 -0.55
N LEU A 12 -20.46 -0.53 -1.18
CA LEU A 12 -20.55 -0.66 -2.64
C LEU A 12 -20.78 0.69 -3.32
N ARG A 13 -21.41 1.63 -2.59
CA ARG A 13 -21.75 2.98 -3.08
C ARG A 13 -20.65 4.01 -2.80
N GLY A 14 -19.66 3.69 -1.95
CA GLY A 14 -18.66 4.67 -1.46
C GLY A 14 -19.28 5.75 -0.56
N GLY A 15 -20.51 5.54 -0.08
CA GLY A 15 -21.26 6.47 0.75
C GLY A 15 -20.79 6.40 2.21
N PHE A 16 -19.86 7.27 2.57
CA PHE A 16 -19.48 7.51 3.95
C PHE A 16 -19.85 8.94 4.32
N TYR A 17 -20.62 9.10 5.39
CA TYR A 17 -20.90 10.43 5.95
C TYR A 17 -19.61 11.08 6.43
N THR A 18 -19.41 12.33 6.04
CA THR A 18 -18.19 13.06 6.36
C THR A 18 -18.25 13.56 7.81
N PRO A 19 -17.30 13.16 8.67
CA PRO A 19 -17.25 13.66 10.05
C PRO A 19 -17.13 15.19 10.10
N PRO A 20 -17.83 15.88 11.02
CA PRO A 20 -17.82 17.34 11.12
C PRO A 20 -16.42 17.94 11.23
N ARG A 21 -15.49 17.28 11.94
CA ARG A 21 -14.10 17.74 12.10
C ARG A 21 -13.33 17.78 10.76
N LEU A 22 -13.62 16.86 9.83
CA LEU A 22 -13.02 16.89 8.49
C LEU A 22 -13.62 18.00 7.63
N VAL A 23 -14.93 18.21 7.72
CA VAL A 23 -15.60 19.34 7.07
C VAL A 23 -14.99 20.66 7.56
N GLN A 24 -14.87 20.83 8.88
CA GLN A 24 -14.26 22.01 9.49
C GLN A 24 -12.83 22.25 8.97
N ALA A 25 -11.97 21.22 8.96
CA ALA A 25 -10.59 21.34 8.46
C ALA A 25 -10.53 21.82 7.00
N CYS A 26 -11.44 21.33 6.14
CA CYS A 26 -11.55 21.82 4.77
C CYS A 26 -11.95 23.29 4.70
N LEU A 27 -12.95 23.69 5.49
CA LEU A 27 -13.50 25.06 5.48
C LEU A 27 -12.53 26.07 6.09
N ASP A 28 -11.89 25.74 7.21
CA ASP A 28 -10.82 26.56 7.82
C ASP A 28 -9.70 26.83 6.80
N ARG A 29 -9.31 25.80 6.05
CA ARG A 29 -8.27 25.95 5.05
C ARG A 29 -8.72 26.80 3.86
N LEU A 30 -9.95 26.65 3.41
CA LEU A 30 -10.51 27.50 2.34
C LEU A 30 -10.62 28.95 2.80
N GLN A 31 -11.00 29.21 4.05
CA GLN A 31 -11.02 30.56 4.64
C GLN A 31 -9.62 31.18 4.63
N GLN A 32 -8.59 30.42 5.04
CA GLN A 32 -7.19 30.86 4.99
C GLN A 32 -6.72 31.19 3.57
N LEU A 33 -7.12 30.37 2.57
CA LEU A 33 -6.73 30.58 1.18
C LEU A 33 -7.41 31.79 0.53
N ASN A 34 -8.67 32.06 0.86
CA ASN A 34 -9.49 33.07 0.20
C ASN A 34 -9.59 34.41 0.96
N GLY A 35 -9.26 34.42 2.25
CA GLY A 35 -9.34 35.61 3.07
C GLY A 35 -10.76 36.19 3.10
N HIS A 36 -10.91 37.44 2.75
CA HIS A 36 -12.18 38.19 2.72
C HIS A 36 -12.78 38.31 1.30
N SER A 37 -12.43 37.43 0.37
CA SER A 37 -13.04 37.40 -0.97
C SER A 37 -14.54 37.10 -0.84
N HIS A 38 -15.40 37.89 -1.49
CA HIS A 38 -16.85 37.76 -1.44
C HIS A 38 -17.45 37.36 -2.79
N GLY A 39 -18.68 36.84 -2.77
CA GLY A 39 -19.43 36.51 -3.97
C GLY A 39 -18.90 35.26 -4.70
N MET A 40 -18.21 34.37 -4.00
CA MET A 40 -17.60 33.18 -4.57
C MET A 40 -18.65 32.11 -4.92
N SER A 41 -18.39 31.39 -6.01
CA SER A 41 -19.13 30.19 -6.41
C SER A 41 -18.41 28.92 -5.95
N ALA A 42 -19.12 27.99 -5.34
CA ALA A 42 -18.60 26.74 -4.82
C ALA A 42 -19.16 25.52 -5.56
N LEU A 43 -18.34 24.47 -5.72
CA LEU A 43 -18.72 23.17 -6.28
C LEU A 43 -18.46 22.06 -5.24
N GLU A 44 -19.49 21.24 -4.99
CA GLU A 44 -19.39 19.97 -4.25
C GLU A 44 -19.73 18.80 -5.18
N PRO A 45 -18.75 17.97 -5.64
CA PRO A 45 -18.99 16.95 -6.66
C PRO A 45 -19.73 15.70 -6.14
N SER A 46 -19.96 15.57 -4.84
CA SER A 46 -20.64 14.43 -4.21
C SER A 46 -21.18 14.84 -2.84
N MET A 47 -22.43 15.28 -2.81
CA MET A 47 -23.03 15.91 -1.62
C MET A 47 -23.30 14.92 -0.47
N GLY A 48 -23.60 13.65 -0.80
CA GLY A 48 -24.03 12.68 0.19
C GLY A 48 -25.24 13.20 1.00
N ASP A 49 -25.12 13.17 2.33
CA ASP A 49 -26.16 13.67 3.24
C ASP A 49 -26.16 15.21 3.42
N GLY A 50 -25.35 15.95 2.66
CA GLY A 50 -25.22 17.40 2.75
C GLY A 50 -24.33 17.89 3.90
N ALA A 51 -23.34 17.09 4.34
CA ALA A 51 -22.43 17.48 5.42
C ALA A 51 -21.66 18.76 5.10
N PHE A 52 -21.14 18.93 3.89
CA PHE A 52 -20.47 20.16 3.48
C PHE A 52 -21.44 21.33 3.30
N LEU A 53 -22.65 21.09 2.78
CA LEU A 53 -23.67 22.11 2.66
C LEU A 53 -24.01 22.72 4.04
N ARG A 54 -24.27 21.86 5.05
CA ARG A 54 -24.47 22.30 6.44
C ARG A 54 -23.24 22.99 7.02
N GLY A 55 -22.05 22.43 6.74
CA GLY A 55 -20.79 22.99 7.23
C GLY A 55 -20.53 24.40 6.70
N VAL A 56 -20.68 24.60 5.38
CA VAL A 56 -20.53 25.92 4.74
C VAL A 56 -21.51 26.92 5.33
N ALA A 57 -22.77 26.55 5.53
CA ALA A 57 -23.78 27.44 6.11
C ALA A 57 -23.47 27.86 7.55
N ALA A 58 -22.81 27.00 8.32
CA ALA A 58 -22.45 27.26 9.72
C ALA A 58 -21.07 27.92 9.90
N HIS A 59 -20.22 27.91 8.85
CA HIS A 59 -18.86 28.43 8.90
C HIS A 59 -18.78 29.85 8.37
N GLU A 60 -17.84 30.66 8.87
CA GLU A 60 -17.64 32.05 8.44
C GLU A 60 -17.40 32.23 6.93
N ILE A 61 -16.82 31.22 6.25
CA ILE A 61 -16.65 31.23 4.79
C ILE A 61 -17.99 31.29 4.05
N GLY A 62 -19.08 30.81 4.67
CA GLY A 62 -20.42 30.84 4.08
C GLY A 62 -20.89 32.23 3.74
N ALA A 63 -20.50 33.24 4.52
CA ALA A 63 -20.79 34.65 4.25
C ALA A 63 -20.09 35.18 2.98
N ASN A 64 -19.09 34.50 2.52
CA ASN A 64 -18.30 34.85 1.33
C ASN A 64 -18.76 34.11 0.06
N ILE A 65 -19.65 33.11 0.20
CA ILE A 65 -20.17 32.29 -0.90
C ILE A 65 -21.51 32.87 -1.35
N SER A 66 -21.64 33.11 -2.66
CA SER A 66 -22.91 33.55 -3.28
C SER A 66 -23.73 32.39 -3.80
N SER A 67 -23.07 31.31 -4.25
CA SER A 67 -23.72 30.14 -4.80
C SER A 67 -22.94 28.85 -4.53
N LEU A 68 -23.66 27.75 -4.28
CA LEU A 68 -23.11 26.40 -4.17
C LEU A 68 -23.86 25.48 -5.14
N THR A 69 -23.10 24.85 -6.04
CA THR A 69 -23.61 23.79 -6.91
C THR A 69 -23.13 22.45 -6.36
N GLY A 70 -24.06 21.58 -6.05
CA GLY A 70 -23.78 20.25 -5.55
C GLY A 70 -24.32 19.17 -6.48
N ILE A 71 -23.61 18.05 -6.57
CA ILE A 71 -24.00 16.92 -7.41
C ILE A 71 -24.18 15.70 -6.53
N GLU A 72 -25.27 14.96 -6.71
CA GLU A 72 -25.52 13.71 -5.98
C GLU A 72 -26.20 12.69 -6.90
N ILE A 73 -25.66 11.47 -6.91
CA ILE A 73 -26.14 10.38 -7.77
C ILE A 73 -27.32 9.63 -7.13
N ILE A 74 -27.41 9.66 -5.80
CA ILE A 74 -28.44 8.95 -5.03
C ILE A 74 -29.62 9.88 -4.80
N ARG A 75 -30.78 9.55 -5.36
CA ARG A 75 -31.98 10.37 -5.30
C ARG A 75 -32.36 10.77 -3.86
N GLY A 76 -32.40 9.80 -2.94
CA GLY A 76 -32.79 10.08 -1.55
C GLY A 76 -31.84 11.03 -0.81
N GLU A 77 -30.54 11.03 -1.17
CA GLU A 77 -29.56 11.98 -0.61
C GLU A 77 -29.70 13.35 -1.30
N ALA A 78 -29.92 13.39 -2.61
CA ALA A 78 -30.18 14.63 -3.33
C ALA A 78 -31.46 15.33 -2.79
N ASP A 79 -32.53 14.57 -2.55
CA ASP A 79 -33.79 15.11 -2.00
C ASP A 79 -33.57 15.70 -0.59
N LYS A 80 -32.72 15.08 0.26
CA LYS A 80 -32.33 15.66 1.57
C LYS A 80 -31.57 16.97 1.39
N CYS A 81 -30.63 17.03 0.42
CA CYS A 81 -29.87 18.26 0.15
C CYS A 81 -30.77 19.39 -0.38
N VAL A 82 -31.76 19.07 -1.20
CA VAL A 82 -32.77 20.07 -1.63
C VAL A 82 -33.53 20.62 -0.42
N GLY A 83 -33.98 19.76 0.50
CA GLY A 83 -34.65 20.21 1.73
C GLY A 83 -33.77 21.03 2.65
N LEU A 84 -32.45 20.79 2.66
CA LEU A 84 -31.48 21.58 3.42
C LEU A 84 -31.18 22.94 2.76
N ALA A 85 -31.36 23.06 1.45
CA ALA A 85 -31.06 24.27 0.68
C ALA A 85 -31.98 25.46 1.05
N ASP A 86 -33.19 25.14 1.51
CA ASP A 86 -34.15 26.17 1.91
C ASP A 86 -33.67 26.95 3.14
N GLY A 87 -33.61 28.30 3.02
CA GLY A 87 -33.19 29.19 4.10
C GLY A 87 -31.69 29.36 4.28
N LEU A 88 -30.84 28.84 3.38
CA LEU A 88 -29.40 29.09 3.39
C LEU A 88 -29.07 30.53 2.94
N PRO A 89 -27.95 31.11 3.43
CA PRO A 89 -27.56 32.48 3.07
C PRO A 89 -27.02 32.64 1.64
N PHE A 90 -26.92 31.54 0.87
CA PHE A 90 -26.43 31.51 -0.50
C PHE A 90 -27.35 30.66 -1.38
N THR A 91 -27.33 30.90 -2.69
CA THR A 91 -28.10 30.10 -3.66
C THR A 91 -27.54 28.70 -3.76
N THR A 92 -28.36 27.68 -3.57
CA THR A 92 -27.96 26.27 -3.69
C THR A 92 -28.63 25.61 -4.90
N THR A 93 -27.82 25.00 -5.76
CA THR A 93 -28.30 24.20 -6.90
C THR A 93 -27.90 22.73 -6.67
N VAL A 94 -28.88 21.85 -6.51
CA VAL A 94 -28.67 20.41 -6.36
C VAL A 94 -28.92 19.72 -7.72
N ILE A 95 -27.89 19.09 -8.29
CA ILE A 95 -27.94 18.35 -9.55
C ILE A 95 -27.98 16.87 -9.24
N MET A 96 -29.12 16.21 -9.52
CA MET A 96 -29.24 14.77 -9.39
C MET A 96 -28.57 14.08 -10.60
N GLY A 97 -27.47 13.34 -10.37
CA GLY A 97 -26.79 12.61 -11.42
C GLY A 97 -25.32 12.29 -11.13
N SER A 98 -24.64 11.80 -12.15
CA SER A 98 -23.22 11.48 -12.08
C SER A 98 -22.37 12.74 -12.17
N ALA A 99 -21.48 12.93 -11.18
CA ALA A 99 -20.47 13.99 -11.17
C ALA A 99 -19.53 13.91 -12.39
N LEU A 100 -19.18 12.69 -12.81
CA LEU A 100 -18.31 12.48 -13.98
C LEU A 100 -19.02 12.86 -15.29
N LYS A 101 -20.29 12.46 -15.45
CA LYS A 101 -21.10 12.88 -16.58
C LYS A 101 -21.18 14.40 -16.65
N TRP A 102 -21.57 15.03 -15.55
CA TRP A 102 -21.68 16.48 -15.46
C TRP A 102 -20.35 17.18 -15.76
N ALA A 103 -19.25 16.79 -15.11
CA ALA A 103 -17.93 17.39 -15.32
C ALA A 103 -17.41 17.24 -16.75
N SER A 104 -17.83 16.17 -17.47
CA SER A 104 -17.45 15.96 -18.87
C SER A 104 -18.23 16.86 -19.84
N GLN A 105 -19.41 17.35 -19.46
CA GLN A 105 -20.33 18.10 -20.33
C GLN A 105 -20.40 19.60 -20.01
N THR A 106 -20.27 19.99 -18.72
CA THR A 106 -20.38 21.40 -18.33
C THR A 106 -19.17 22.23 -18.72
N ASN A 107 -19.40 23.53 -18.95
CA ASN A 107 -18.35 24.54 -19.07
C ASN A 107 -18.28 25.47 -17.85
N ASP A 108 -19.14 25.24 -16.85
CA ASP A 108 -19.14 26.04 -15.62
C ASP A 108 -17.80 25.97 -14.92
N GLU A 109 -17.39 27.09 -14.35
CA GLU A 109 -16.16 27.21 -13.55
C GLU A 109 -16.50 27.83 -12.19
N PHE A 110 -15.76 27.40 -11.18
CA PHE A 110 -16.02 27.73 -9.78
C PHE A 110 -14.78 28.35 -9.13
N ASP A 111 -15.03 29.18 -8.13
CA ASP A 111 -13.98 29.77 -7.31
C ASP A 111 -13.48 28.78 -6.26
N ILE A 112 -14.36 27.88 -5.80
CA ILE A 112 -14.07 26.90 -4.76
C ILE A 112 -14.52 25.50 -5.21
N VAL A 113 -13.68 24.49 -4.91
CA VAL A 113 -14.06 23.06 -4.92
C VAL A 113 -13.87 22.48 -3.53
N VAL A 114 -14.95 21.93 -2.96
CA VAL A 114 -14.94 21.28 -1.64
C VAL A 114 -15.69 19.96 -1.72
N GLY A 115 -15.32 18.96 -0.92
CA GLY A 115 -16.10 17.71 -0.88
C GLY A 115 -15.28 16.49 -0.46
N ASN A 116 -15.96 15.35 -0.51
CA ASN A 116 -15.42 14.03 -0.21
C ASN A 116 -15.82 13.05 -1.35
N PRO A 117 -15.01 12.91 -2.42
CA PRO A 117 -15.33 12.04 -3.54
C PRO A 117 -15.56 10.58 -3.11
N PRO A 118 -16.42 9.81 -3.80
CA PRO A 118 -16.75 8.43 -3.42
C PRO A 118 -15.59 7.46 -3.63
N PHE A 119 -15.26 6.62 -2.60
CA PHE A 119 -14.17 5.64 -2.64
C PHE A 119 -14.67 4.27 -3.12
N VAL A 120 -14.96 4.14 -4.42
CA VAL A 120 -15.45 2.91 -5.05
C VAL A 120 -14.33 2.23 -5.82
N ARG A 121 -14.02 0.97 -5.48
CA ARG A 121 -12.98 0.18 -6.17
C ARG A 121 -13.43 -0.17 -7.60
N TYR A 122 -12.50 -0.24 -8.54
CA TYR A 122 -12.71 -0.49 -9.97
C TYR A 122 -13.69 -1.63 -10.27
N GLN A 123 -13.56 -2.76 -9.58
CA GLN A 123 -14.42 -3.93 -9.78
C GLN A 123 -15.91 -3.70 -9.45
N PHE A 124 -16.23 -2.60 -8.76
CA PHE A 124 -17.59 -2.20 -8.38
C PHE A 124 -18.08 -0.93 -9.11
N ILE A 125 -17.25 -0.35 -9.98
CA ILE A 125 -17.63 0.84 -10.75
C ILE A 125 -18.54 0.39 -11.92
N PRO A 126 -19.76 0.96 -12.05
CA PRO A 126 -20.60 0.69 -13.21
C PRO A 126 -19.91 1.06 -14.53
N GLU A 127 -20.15 0.28 -15.58
CA GLU A 127 -19.53 0.52 -16.89
C GLU A 127 -19.83 1.93 -17.44
N GLN A 128 -21.02 2.45 -17.17
CA GLN A 128 -21.39 3.81 -17.55
C GLN A 128 -20.49 4.85 -16.89
N GLU A 129 -20.15 4.70 -15.60
CA GLU A 129 -19.23 5.61 -14.90
C GLU A 129 -17.80 5.50 -15.44
N LEU A 130 -17.37 4.32 -15.88
CA LEU A 130 -16.07 4.16 -16.55
C LEU A 130 -16.03 4.92 -17.89
N ARG A 131 -17.14 4.94 -18.65
CA ARG A 131 -17.27 5.75 -19.87
C ARG A 131 -17.20 7.25 -19.56
N HIS A 132 -17.92 7.70 -18.52
CA HIS A 132 -17.87 9.10 -18.10
C HIS A 132 -16.47 9.49 -17.59
N ALA A 133 -15.79 8.64 -16.84
CA ALA A 133 -14.40 8.86 -16.41
C ALA A 133 -13.48 9.04 -17.63
N LYS A 134 -13.64 8.22 -18.68
CA LYS A 134 -12.87 8.39 -19.92
C LYS A 134 -13.12 9.76 -20.55
N MET A 135 -14.39 10.19 -20.66
CA MET A 135 -14.73 11.52 -21.22
C MET A 135 -14.08 12.66 -20.41
N VAL A 136 -14.04 12.56 -19.07
CA VAL A 136 -13.32 13.52 -18.21
C VAL A 136 -11.82 13.48 -18.51
N GLY A 137 -11.25 12.28 -18.68
CA GLY A 137 -9.85 12.10 -19.04
C GLY A 137 -9.50 12.76 -20.38
N ASP A 138 -10.29 12.50 -21.40
CA ASP A 138 -10.10 13.08 -22.74
C ASP A 138 -10.13 14.62 -22.68
N ARG A 139 -11.05 15.20 -21.92
CA ARG A 139 -11.16 16.65 -21.72
C ARG A 139 -9.96 17.26 -20.97
N LEU A 140 -9.42 16.55 -19.99
CA LEU A 140 -8.26 16.98 -19.20
C LEU A 140 -6.91 16.57 -19.82
N GLN A 141 -6.94 15.86 -20.95
CA GLN A 141 -5.76 15.25 -21.59
C GLN A 141 -5.01 14.27 -20.66
N LEU A 142 -5.79 13.51 -19.87
CA LEU A 142 -5.30 12.53 -18.91
C LEU A 142 -5.74 11.11 -19.29
N SER A 143 -4.92 10.12 -18.99
CA SER A 143 -5.28 8.72 -19.12
C SER A 143 -5.63 8.12 -17.76
N PHE A 144 -6.85 7.63 -17.60
CA PHE A 144 -7.31 6.87 -16.43
C PHE A 144 -7.17 5.36 -16.61
N ARG A 145 -6.29 4.88 -17.50
CA ARG A 145 -5.99 3.45 -17.64
C ARG A 145 -5.38 2.92 -16.33
N GLY A 146 -5.93 1.82 -15.83
CA GLY A 146 -5.46 1.19 -14.59
C GLY A 146 -5.85 1.96 -13.31
N VAL A 147 -6.76 2.93 -13.39
CA VAL A 147 -7.33 3.57 -12.20
C VAL A 147 -8.10 2.53 -11.39
N SER A 148 -7.73 2.36 -10.13
CA SER A 148 -8.26 1.35 -9.22
C SER A 148 -9.47 1.82 -8.42
N ASN A 149 -9.77 3.14 -8.45
CA ASN A 149 -10.76 3.74 -7.56
C ASN A 149 -11.41 4.99 -8.19
N LEU A 150 -12.72 5.16 -7.96
CA LEU A 150 -13.55 6.21 -8.56
C LEU A 150 -13.20 7.63 -8.08
N TRP A 151 -12.65 7.78 -6.87
CA TRP A 151 -12.32 9.10 -6.32
C TRP A 151 -11.35 9.88 -7.21
N ILE A 152 -10.47 9.21 -7.94
CA ILE A 152 -9.45 9.86 -8.79
C ILE A 152 -10.10 10.65 -9.95
N PRO A 153 -10.89 10.04 -10.83
CA PRO A 153 -11.54 10.79 -11.92
C PRO A 153 -12.57 11.81 -11.42
N VAL A 154 -13.26 11.55 -10.29
CA VAL A 154 -14.21 12.53 -9.70
C VAL A 154 -13.45 13.75 -9.17
N LEU A 155 -12.39 13.54 -8.40
CA LEU A 155 -11.51 14.61 -7.91
C LEU A 155 -11.00 15.47 -9.07
N LEU A 156 -10.38 14.84 -10.07
CA LEU A 156 -9.76 15.58 -11.18
C LEU A 156 -10.80 16.26 -12.07
N GLY A 157 -11.98 15.65 -12.25
CA GLY A 157 -13.11 16.26 -12.94
C GLY A 157 -13.57 17.54 -12.24
N ALA A 158 -13.70 17.51 -10.91
CA ALA A 158 -14.07 18.68 -10.13
C ALA A 158 -12.98 19.76 -10.13
N LEU A 159 -11.72 19.38 -9.85
CA LEU A 159 -10.59 20.33 -9.86
C LEU A 159 -10.35 20.95 -11.26
N GLY A 160 -10.71 20.22 -12.33
CA GLY A 160 -10.70 20.73 -13.69
C GLY A 160 -11.65 21.93 -13.87
N ARG A 161 -12.74 22.01 -13.07
CA ARG A 161 -13.74 23.08 -13.09
C ARG A 161 -13.38 24.30 -12.21
N LEU A 162 -12.26 24.29 -11.51
CA LEU A 162 -11.78 25.49 -10.85
C LEU A 162 -11.40 26.58 -11.86
N ARG A 163 -11.73 27.83 -11.56
CA ARG A 163 -11.17 28.99 -12.24
C ARG A 163 -9.67 29.10 -11.99
N GLN A 164 -8.98 29.85 -12.82
CA GLN A 164 -7.58 30.24 -12.54
C GLN A 164 -7.54 31.05 -11.24
N GLY A 165 -6.68 30.65 -10.31
CA GLY A 165 -6.61 31.23 -8.97
C GLY A 165 -7.66 30.71 -7.99
N GLY A 166 -8.61 29.89 -8.44
CA GLY A 166 -9.60 29.23 -7.57
C GLY A 166 -8.94 28.23 -6.63
N THR A 167 -9.62 27.91 -5.52
CA THR A 167 -9.09 27.14 -4.40
C THR A 167 -9.85 25.83 -4.21
N ALA A 168 -9.16 24.83 -3.65
CA ALA A 168 -9.81 23.58 -3.28
C ALA A 168 -9.39 23.09 -1.91
N ALA A 169 -10.32 22.41 -1.22
CA ALA A 169 -10.03 21.58 -0.06
C ALA A 169 -10.90 20.31 -0.15
N VAL A 170 -10.28 19.16 -0.36
CA VAL A 170 -10.99 17.92 -0.69
C VAL A 170 -10.43 16.77 0.14
N ILE A 171 -11.32 15.91 0.64
CA ILE A 171 -10.96 14.70 1.37
C ILE A 171 -10.65 13.61 0.37
N VAL A 172 -9.51 12.94 0.54
CA VAL A 172 -9.11 11.81 -0.30
C VAL A 172 -8.52 10.69 0.55
N PRO A 173 -8.56 9.43 0.07
CA PRO A 173 -7.96 8.33 0.80
C PRO A 173 -6.43 8.42 0.82
N SER A 174 -5.79 7.89 1.86
CA SER A 174 -4.34 7.79 1.98
C SER A 174 -3.69 6.95 0.86
N GLU A 175 -4.47 6.26 0.02
CA GLU A 175 -4.07 5.67 -1.25
C GLU A 175 -3.37 6.70 -2.17
N LEU A 176 -3.65 8.00 -1.99
CA LEU A 176 -2.95 9.10 -2.64
C LEU A 176 -1.42 8.94 -2.54
N PHE A 177 -0.87 8.47 -1.42
CA PHE A 177 0.58 8.36 -1.23
C PHE A 177 1.21 7.16 -1.94
N THR A 178 0.56 6.00 -1.90
CA THR A 178 1.13 4.70 -2.26
C THR A 178 0.56 4.10 -3.55
N GLY A 179 -0.69 4.45 -3.90
CA GLY A 179 -1.39 3.86 -5.04
C GLY A 179 -0.72 4.17 -6.37
N LEU A 180 -0.44 3.15 -7.18
CA LEU A 180 0.07 3.33 -8.55
C LEU A 180 -0.91 4.13 -9.40
N SER A 181 -2.20 3.80 -9.30
CA SER A 181 -3.28 4.49 -10.01
C SER A 181 -3.45 5.95 -9.57
N ALA A 182 -3.09 6.29 -8.32
CA ALA A 182 -3.10 7.67 -7.83
C ALA A 182 -1.98 8.54 -8.43
N GLY A 183 -1.04 7.97 -9.18
CA GLY A 183 0.03 8.70 -9.85
C GLY A 183 -0.48 9.82 -10.75
N VAL A 184 -1.58 9.60 -11.47
CA VAL A 184 -2.19 10.62 -12.32
C VAL A 184 -2.72 11.81 -11.50
N ALA A 185 -3.31 11.55 -10.32
CA ALA A 185 -3.76 12.61 -9.42
C ALA A 185 -2.58 13.41 -8.84
N ARG A 186 -1.52 12.72 -8.38
CA ARG A 186 -0.30 13.38 -7.88
C ARG A 186 0.34 14.26 -8.95
N ALA A 187 0.52 13.74 -10.16
CA ALA A 187 1.11 14.50 -11.27
C ALA A 187 0.25 15.73 -11.60
N TRP A 188 -1.08 15.57 -11.66
CA TRP A 188 -1.97 16.69 -11.94
C TRP A 188 -1.93 17.76 -10.86
N LEU A 189 -1.97 17.37 -9.57
CA LEU A 189 -1.89 18.30 -8.43
C LEU A 189 -0.59 19.11 -8.48
N LEU A 190 0.56 18.44 -8.64
CA LEU A 190 1.86 19.13 -8.73
C LEU A 190 1.94 20.10 -9.91
N SER A 191 1.37 19.72 -11.06
CA SER A 191 1.44 20.55 -12.29
C SER A 191 0.44 21.70 -12.33
N ASN A 192 -0.68 21.59 -11.58
CA ASN A 192 -1.80 22.53 -11.72
C ASN A 192 -2.13 23.32 -10.46
N MET A 193 -1.53 22.96 -9.31
CA MET A 193 -1.83 23.60 -8.02
C MET A 193 -0.57 24.22 -7.41
N THR A 194 -0.77 25.30 -6.66
CA THR A 194 0.20 25.92 -5.75
C THR A 194 -0.40 26.02 -4.35
N GLU A 195 0.39 26.43 -3.36
CA GLU A 195 -0.02 26.44 -1.96
C GLU A 195 -0.55 25.07 -1.52
N LEU A 196 -0.01 24.00 -2.15
CA LEU A 196 -0.43 22.64 -1.83
C LEU A 196 -0.14 22.30 -0.39
N ARG A 197 -1.20 21.89 0.32
CA ARG A 197 -1.12 21.37 1.70
C ARG A 197 -1.82 20.03 1.77
N ILE A 198 -1.23 19.12 2.53
CA ILE A 198 -1.80 17.83 2.87
C ILE A 198 -1.93 17.75 4.38
N GLU A 199 -3.17 17.68 4.87
CA GLU A 199 -3.45 17.51 6.28
C GLU A 199 -3.62 16.04 6.61
N LEU A 200 -2.82 15.58 7.56
CA LEU A 200 -2.76 14.22 8.05
C LEU A 200 -3.45 14.18 9.42
N PHE A 201 -4.26 13.17 9.59
CA PHE A 201 -4.92 12.89 10.85
C PHE A 201 -4.38 11.60 11.44
N GLU A 202 -4.38 11.51 12.75
CA GLU A 202 -3.95 10.29 13.41
C GLU A 202 -4.86 9.11 13.08
N PRO A 203 -4.32 7.91 13.18
CA PRO A 203 -5.09 6.69 13.03
C PRO A 203 -6.26 6.60 14.00
N GLY A 204 -7.46 6.31 13.47
CA GLY A 204 -8.66 6.22 14.30
C GLY A 204 -9.27 7.57 14.73
N ALA A 205 -8.77 8.70 14.20
CA ALA A 205 -9.34 10.02 14.46
C ALA A 205 -10.83 10.15 14.07
N PHE A 206 -11.28 9.28 13.17
CA PHE A 206 -12.64 9.28 12.64
C PHE A 206 -13.29 7.90 12.80
N PRO A 207 -14.01 7.65 13.92
CA PRO A 207 -14.73 6.39 14.15
C PRO A 207 -15.70 6.09 13.00
N GLY A 208 -15.71 4.82 12.55
CA GLY A 208 -16.58 4.37 11.44
C GLY A 208 -16.03 4.62 10.03
N VAL A 209 -14.98 5.40 9.86
CA VAL A 209 -14.27 5.55 8.57
C VAL A 209 -13.30 4.39 8.40
N LEU A 210 -13.60 3.51 7.42
CA LEU A 210 -12.85 2.27 7.19
C LEU A 210 -11.50 2.47 6.49
N GLN A 211 -11.20 3.68 6.03
CA GLN A 211 -9.95 4.01 5.36
C GLN A 211 -9.37 5.29 5.96
N GLN A 212 -8.06 5.29 6.14
CA GLN A 212 -7.37 6.52 6.51
C GLN A 212 -7.53 7.55 5.38
N VAL A 213 -7.99 8.73 5.74
CA VAL A 213 -8.19 9.86 4.82
C VAL A 213 -7.25 11.02 5.14
N VAL A 214 -7.05 11.88 4.15
CA VAL A 214 -6.30 13.12 4.27
C VAL A 214 -7.08 14.25 3.60
N VAL A 215 -6.86 15.47 4.01
CA VAL A 215 -7.35 16.65 3.30
C VAL A 215 -6.24 17.19 2.41
N ILE A 216 -6.51 17.29 1.12
CA ILE A 216 -5.64 18.01 0.18
C ILE A 216 -6.24 19.37 -0.10
N SER A 217 -5.41 20.40 -0.13
CA SER A 217 -5.86 21.76 -0.41
C SER A 217 -4.81 22.52 -1.23
N GLY A 218 -5.26 23.55 -1.94
CA GLY A 218 -4.35 24.41 -2.70
C GLY A 218 -5.11 25.36 -3.62
N ARG A 219 -4.36 26.12 -4.41
CA ARG A 219 -4.83 27.09 -5.38
C ARG A 219 -4.45 26.70 -6.80
N LYS A 220 -5.38 26.79 -7.76
CA LYS A 220 -5.13 26.50 -9.16
C LYS A 220 -4.20 27.55 -9.79
N ILE A 221 -3.12 27.10 -10.41
CA ILE A 221 -2.12 27.96 -11.05
C ILE A 221 -2.71 28.57 -12.33
N PRO A 222 -2.49 29.86 -12.61
CA PRO A 222 -2.78 30.46 -13.92
C PRO A 222 -2.03 29.76 -15.05
N SER A 223 -2.69 29.58 -16.19
CA SER A 223 -2.15 28.80 -17.32
C SER A 223 -0.78 29.27 -17.81
N ARG A 224 -0.51 30.59 -17.74
CA ARG A 224 0.79 31.18 -18.13
C ARG A 224 1.95 30.79 -17.21
N SER A 225 1.68 30.38 -15.96
CA SER A 225 2.70 30.06 -14.94
C SER A 225 3.11 28.58 -14.92
N ARG A 226 2.50 27.73 -15.77
CA ARG A 226 2.75 26.28 -15.80
C ARG A 226 4.05 25.88 -16.49
N GLN A 227 4.55 26.70 -17.43
CA GLN A 227 5.57 26.26 -18.41
C GLN A 227 7.01 26.16 -17.90
N SER A 228 7.32 26.50 -16.64
CA SER A 228 8.71 26.62 -16.17
C SER A 228 9.00 26.02 -14.78
N ARG A 229 8.12 25.18 -14.24
CA ARG A 229 8.32 24.63 -12.88
C ARG A 229 8.87 23.20 -12.96
N PRO A 230 10.09 22.92 -12.46
CA PRO A 230 10.62 21.57 -12.38
C PRO A 230 10.04 20.78 -11.19
N ASP A 231 9.50 21.49 -10.18
CA ASP A 231 9.00 20.94 -8.92
C ASP A 231 7.87 21.80 -8.32
N ALA A 232 7.31 21.30 -7.24
CA ALA A 232 6.30 22.00 -6.44
C ALA A 232 6.61 21.88 -4.95
N SER A 233 6.38 22.96 -4.19
CA SER A 233 6.39 22.91 -2.73
C SER A 233 5.07 22.32 -2.23
N VAL A 234 5.16 21.33 -1.34
CA VAL A 234 4.01 20.71 -0.68
C VAL A 234 4.22 20.77 0.83
N GLU A 235 3.28 21.41 1.52
CA GLU A 235 3.24 21.48 2.97
C GLU A 235 2.46 20.28 3.52
N PHE A 236 2.99 19.66 4.57
CA PHE A 236 2.35 18.61 5.34
C PHE A 236 2.02 19.13 6.73
N VAL A 237 0.81 18.90 7.18
CA VAL A 237 0.32 19.28 8.50
C VAL A 237 -0.24 18.05 9.19
N GLU A 238 0.32 17.64 10.29
CA GLU A 238 -0.14 16.49 11.07
C GLU A 238 -0.83 16.94 12.35
N HIS A 239 -2.08 16.53 12.51
CA HIS A 239 -2.87 16.74 13.71
C HIS A 239 -2.69 15.55 14.66
N CYS A 240 -1.98 15.76 15.76
CA CYS A 240 -1.65 14.74 16.76
C CYS A 240 -2.75 14.59 17.83
N ARG A 241 -2.79 13.43 18.52
CA ARG A 241 -3.77 13.10 19.59
C ARG A 241 -3.79 14.09 20.75
N ASN A 242 -2.63 14.57 21.10
CA ASN A 242 -2.47 15.54 22.18
C ASN A 242 -2.92 16.97 21.81
N GLY A 243 -3.55 17.16 20.64
CA GLY A 243 -3.99 18.46 20.13
C GLY A 243 -2.87 19.32 19.53
N THR A 244 -1.63 18.85 19.51
CA THR A 244 -0.53 19.56 18.85
C THR A 244 -0.57 19.35 17.33
N THR A 245 0.05 20.27 16.60
CA THR A 245 0.16 20.19 15.14
C THR A 245 1.63 20.25 14.75
N GLN A 246 2.07 19.27 13.97
CA GLN A 246 3.41 19.28 13.36
C GLN A 246 3.32 19.73 11.90
N ARG A 247 4.30 20.51 11.44
CA ARG A 247 4.35 21.02 10.06
C ARG A 247 5.71 20.81 9.46
N TRP A 248 5.74 20.41 8.18
CA TRP A 248 6.95 20.35 7.39
C TRP A 248 6.62 20.52 5.92
N SER A 249 7.63 20.85 5.11
CA SER A 249 7.47 21.03 3.67
C SER A 249 8.50 20.24 2.90
N HIS A 250 8.12 19.81 1.71
CA HIS A 250 9.01 19.17 0.76
C HIS A 250 8.94 19.84 -0.61
N THR A 251 10.07 19.93 -1.27
CA THR A 251 10.14 20.19 -2.72
C THR A 251 9.95 18.85 -3.44
N VAL A 252 8.85 18.73 -4.17
CA VAL A 252 8.44 17.49 -4.85
C VAL A 252 8.63 17.67 -6.35
N PRO A 253 9.49 16.85 -7.00
CA PRO A 253 9.65 16.88 -8.46
C PRO A 253 8.31 16.59 -9.16
N LEU A 254 8.05 17.27 -10.28
CA LEU A 254 6.89 16.98 -11.08
C LEU A 254 6.94 15.54 -11.59
N GLY A 255 5.80 14.83 -11.52
CA GLY A 255 5.68 13.44 -11.96
C GLY A 255 4.69 12.63 -11.15
N ASN A 256 4.63 11.35 -11.44
CA ASN A 256 3.67 10.40 -10.86
C ASN A 256 4.27 9.50 -9.76
N GLY A 257 5.46 9.82 -9.27
CA GLY A 257 6.19 9.03 -8.27
C GLY A 257 5.41 8.79 -6.98
N ASN A 258 5.84 7.79 -6.22
CA ASN A 258 5.28 7.48 -4.91
C ASN A 258 5.60 8.60 -3.89
N TRP A 259 4.62 8.95 -3.05
CA TRP A 259 4.74 10.01 -2.06
C TRP A 259 4.95 9.50 -0.63
N THR A 260 5.10 8.21 -0.40
CA THR A 260 5.31 7.63 0.94
C THR A 260 6.45 8.31 1.70
N LYS A 261 7.56 8.62 1.01
CA LYS A 261 8.72 9.29 1.63
C LYS A 261 8.40 10.68 2.20
N TYR A 262 7.43 11.39 1.64
CA TYR A 262 7.07 12.74 2.07
C TYR A 262 6.19 12.75 3.34
N LEU A 263 5.75 11.58 3.80
CA LEU A 263 5.17 11.40 5.14
C LEU A 263 6.23 11.53 6.25
N LEU A 264 7.49 11.50 5.89
CA LEU A 264 8.63 11.73 6.78
C LEU A 264 9.03 13.20 6.74
N THR A 265 9.52 13.72 7.86
CA THR A 265 10.08 15.08 7.92
C THR A 265 11.37 15.18 7.10
N PRO A 266 11.80 16.40 6.69
CA PRO A 266 13.10 16.61 6.05
C PRO A 266 14.28 16.03 6.86
N ALA A 267 14.24 16.12 8.20
CA ALA A 267 15.27 15.56 9.07
C ALA A 267 15.35 14.01 8.98
N HIS A 268 14.21 13.34 8.88
CA HIS A 268 14.17 11.89 8.66
C HIS A 268 14.75 11.50 7.29
N LEU A 269 14.41 12.25 6.23
CA LEU A 269 14.95 12.00 4.89
C LEU A 269 16.45 12.29 4.81
N GLN A 270 16.93 13.29 5.54
CA GLN A 270 18.35 13.56 5.66
C GLN A 270 19.08 12.40 6.35
N ALA A 271 18.55 11.89 7.48
CA ALA A 271 19.11 10.74 8.16
C ALA A 271 19.20 9.50 7.25
N LEU A 272 18.17 9.26 6.43
CA LEU A 272 18.18 8.17 5.44
C LEU A 272 19.26 8.38 4.38
N ALA A 273 19.42 9.62 3.87
CA ALA A 273 20.44 9.95 2.88
C ALA A 273 21.86 9.81 3.46
N GLU A 274 22.07 10.29 4.69
CA GLU A 274 23.33 10.10 5.44
C GLU A 274 23.67 8.62 5.54
N ALA A 275 22.73 7.79 6.01
CA ALA A 275 22.92 6.35 6.20
C ALA A 275 23.24 5.61 4.89
N ARG A 276 22.55 5.97 3.78
CA ARG A 276 22.80 5.35 2.47
C ARG A 276 24.19 5.66 1.90
N ASN A 277 24.81 6.76 2.32
CA ASN A 277 26.15 7.16 1.88
C ASN A 277 27.26 6.57 2.78
N VAL A 278 26.91 5.89 3.88
CA VAL A 278 27.91 5.25 4.74
C VAL A 278 28.57 4.08 4.00
N HIS A 279 29.91 4.00 4.10
CA HIS A 279 30.65 2.88 3.54
C HIS A 279 30.17 1.56 4.16
N GLY A 280 29.90 0.55 3.34
CA GLY A 280 29.33 -0.74 3.79
C GLY A 280 27.82 -0.85 3.61
N VAL A 281 27.10 0.26 3.39
CA VAL A 281 25.68 0.23 3.04
C VAL A 281 25.52 0.04 1.52
N ARG A 282 24.79 -0.98 1.12
CA ARG A 282 24.56 -1.34 -0.29
C ARG A 282 23.12 -1.78 -0.55
N PRO A 283 22.59 -1.60 -1.77
CA PRO A 283 21.33 -2.24 -2.15
C PRO A 283 21.42 -3.77 -2.07
N LEU A 284 20.38 -4.43 -1.56
CA LEU A 284 20.33 -5.90 -1.43
C LEU A 284 20.62 -6.61 -2.76
N GLY A 285 20.15 -6.07 -3.88
CA GLY A 285 20.39 -6.63 -5.21
C GLY A 285 21.86 -6.68 -5.65
N MET A 286 22.75 -5.93 -4.96
CA MET A 286 24.21 -6.03 -5.13
C MET A 286 24.85 -7.13 -4.26
N ILE A 287 24.09 -7.77 -3.37
CA ILE A 287 24.56 -8.75 -2.37
C ILE A 287 23.93 -10.10 -2.66
N ALA A 288 22.63 -10.15 -2.89
CA ALA A 288 21.85 -11.36 -3.10
C ALA A 288 20.78 -11.15 -4.16
N ARG A 289 20.44 -12.22 -4.88
CA ARG A 289 19.34 -12.25 -5.84
C ARG A 289 18.16 -12.98 -5.22
N LEU A 290 17.02 -12.28 -5.09
CA LEU A 290 15.75 -12.85 -4.65
C LEU A 290 14.76 -12.85 -5.81
N GLU A 291 14.07 -13.96 -5.99
CA GLU A 291 13.13 -14.17 -7.09
C GLU A 291 11.84 -14.83 -6.60
N VAL A 292 10.79 -14.73 -7.41
CA VAL A 292 9.53 -15.43 -7.13
C VAL A 292 9.81 -16.93 -7.08
N SER A 293 9.37 -17.57 -6.01
CA SER A 293 9.53 -19.00 -5.82
C SER A 293 8.52 -19.81 -6.65
N ILE A 294 8.25 -21.02 -6.28
CA ILE A 294 7.47 -21.97 -7.06
C ILE A 294 6.02 -21.49 -7.22
N VAL A 295 5.57 -21.32 -8.45
CA VAL A 295 4.18 -20.98 -8.78
C VAL A 295 3.45 -22.25 -9.17
N THR A 296 2.74 -22.87 -8.24
CA THR A 296 2.04 -24.13 -8.50
C THR A 296 0.78 -23.96 -9.35
N GLY A 297 0.09 -22.84 -9.25
CA GLY A 297 -1.24 -22.59 -9.83
C GLY A 297 -2.40 -23.19 -9.03
N ALA A 298 -2.07 -24.06 -8.05
CA ALA A 298 -3.02 -24.69 -7.14
C ALA A 298 -2.31 -25.12 -5.84
N ASN A 299 -1.86 -24.13 -5.04
CA ASN A 299 -1.08 -24.39 -3.84
C ASN A 299 -1.73 -25.42 -2.92
N ASP A 300 -3.06 -25.36 -2.71
CA ASP A 300 -3.78 -26.29 -1.83
C ASP A 300 -3.76 -27.74 -2.32
N PHE A 301 -3.54 -27.96 -3.61
CA PHE A 301 -3.43 -29.30 -4.20
C PHE A 301 -1.98 -29.80 -4.20
N PHE A 302 -1.03 -28.95 -4.60
CA PHE A 302 0.37 -29.37 -4.67
C PHE A 302 1.09 -29.34 -3.33
N SER A 303 0.54 -28.66 -2.31
CA SER A 303 1.05 -28.72 -0.94
C SER A 303 0.20 -29.68 -0.13
N VAL A 304 0.83 -30.68 0.48
CA VAL A 304 0.14 -31.75 1.21
C VAL A 304 0.64 -31.89 2.64
N THR A 305 -0.24 -32.42 3.51
CA THR A 305 0.16 -32.91 4.83
C THR A 305 0.77 -34.31 4.68
N SER A 306 1.37 -34.79 5.75
CA SER A 306 1.90 -36.17 5.74
C SER A 306 0.79 -37.20 5.65
N GLU A 307 -0.32 -36.97 6.34
CA GLU A 307 -1.48 -37.84 6.27
C GLU A 307 -2.07 -37.91 4.86
N GLU A 308 -2.20 -36.74 4.17
CA GLU A 308 -2.61 -36.73 2.76
C GLU A 308 -1.63 -37.50 1.87
N ALA A 309 -0.32 -37.32 2.10
CA ALA A 309 0.72 -38.01 1.32
C ALA A 309 0.70 -39.53 1.56
N GLU A 310 0.48 -39.97 2.78
CA GLU A 310 0.37 -41.39 3.15
C GLU A 310 -0.88 -42.03 2.55
N SER A 311 -2.04 -41.38 2.64
CA SER A 311 -3.31 -41.92 2.14
C SER A 311 -3.31 -42.20 0.63
N PHE A 312 -2.50 -41.47 -0.14
CA PHE A 312 -2.35 -41.64 -1.59
C PHE A 312 -1.00 -42.24 -2.01
N ASN A 313 -0.16 -42.67 -1.07
CA ASN A 313 1.19 -43.21 -1.31
C ASN A 313 2.07 -42.29 -2.18
N LEU A 314 2.15 -40.97 -1.79
CA LEU A 314 2.83 -39.92 -2.55
C LEU A 314 4.29 -39.69 -2.13
N GLN A 315 4.87 -40.49 -1.23
CA GLN A 315 6.19 -40.27 -0.60
C GLN A 315 7.33 -40.08 -1.62
N ARG A 316 7.24 -40.70 -2.80
CA ARG A 316 8.26 -40.63 -3.88
C ARG A 316 8.42 -39.22 -4.49
N TRP A 317 7.38 -38.37 -4.33
CA TRP A 317 7.32 -37.05 -4.95
C TRP A 317 7.36 -35.92 -3.90
N LEU A 318 7.55 -36.24 -2.63
CA LEU A 318 7.62 -35.24 -1.57
C LEU A 318 8.97 -34.51 -1.60
N VAL A 319 8.89 -33.18 -1.47
CA VAL A 319 10.02 -32.32 -1.13
C VAL A 319 9.65 -31.45 0.06
N PRO A 320 10.58 -31.18 0.99
CA PRO A 320 10.31 -30.33 2.15
C PRO A 320 9.80 -28.95 1.71
N LEU A 321 8.74 -28.46 2.32
CA LEU A 321 8.12 -27.18 2.02
C LEU A 321 8.01 -26.32 3.28
N LEU A 322 8.47 -25.06 3.20
CA LEU A 322 8.07 -24.01 4.14
C LEU A 322 6.78 -23.34 3.62
N PRO A 323 5.59 -23.69 4.15
CA PRO A 323 4.34 -23.26 3.55
C PRO A 323 4.01 -21.78 3.79
N ARG A 324 4.46 -21.22 4.89
CA ARG A 324 4.31 -19.81 5.29
C ARG A 324 5.50 -19.38 6.14
N ILE A 325 5.92 -18.13 6.02
CA ILE A 325 7.07 -17.60 6.78
C ILE A 325 6.90 -17.71 8.30
N ARG A 326 5.65 -17.67 8.80
CA ARG A 326 5.35 -17.84 10.23
C ARG A 326 5.70 -19.21 10.80
N HIS A 327 5.89 -20.23 9.95
CA HIS A 327 6.32 -21.57 10.37
C HIS A 327 7.85 -21.65 10.58
N SER A 328 8.59 -20.59 10.26
CA SER A 328 9.97 -20.42 10.70
C SER A 328 9.96 -19.64 12.01
N PRO A 329 10.20 -20.27 13.16
CA PRO A 329 10.22 -19.58 14.46
C PRO A 329 11.37 -18.59 14.55
N GLY A 330 12.54 -18.96 14.05
CA GLY A 330 13.74 -18.15 13.98
C GLY A 330 13.99 -17.55 12.59
N ILE A 331 15.19 -16.98 12.43
CA ILE A 331 15.72 -16.50 11.14
C ILE A 331 16.64 -17.53 10.46
N ILE A 332 16.88 -18.68 11.08
CA ILE A 332 17.52 -19.85 10.50
C ILE A 332 16.49 -20.98 10.53
N PHE A 333 16.13 -21.52 9.36
CA PHE A 333 15.19 -22.62 9.24
C PHE A 333 15.95 -23.94 9.10
N THR A 334 15.82 -24.80 10.11
CA THR A 334 16.56 -26.06 10.24
C THR A 334 15.67 -27.28 9.97
N ASP A 335 16.30 -28.49 9.88
CA ASP A 335 15.54 -29.75 9.80
C ASP A 335 14.60 -29.96 11.00
N ALA A 336 15.01 -29.51 12.20
CA ALA A 336 14.15 -29.55 13.38
C ALA A 336 12.89 -28.67 13.22
N ASP A 337 13.03 -27.48 12.60
CA ASP A 337 11.90 -26.59 12.30
C ASP A 337 10.99 -27.20 11.23
N GLN A 338 11.56 -27.85 10.23
CA GLN A 338 10.80 -28.58 9.21
C GLN A 338 10.02 -29.71 9.86
N GLN A 339 10.64 -30.47 10.77
CA GLN A 339 9.99 -31.53 11.52
C GLN A 339 8.86 -30.98 12.41
N GLY A 340 9.07 -29.85 13.08
CA GLY A 340 8.04 -29.16 13.85
C GLY A 340 6.85 -28.73 13.00
N THR A 341 7.11 -28.19 11.80
CA THR A 341 6.08 -27.83 10.82
C THR A 341 5.25 -29.04 10.40
N TYR A 342 5.91 -30.15 10.16
CA TYR A 342 5.32 -31.42 9.83
C TYR A 342 4.42 -31.95 10.96
N VAL A 343 4.92 -32.00 12.20
CA VAL A 343 4.18 -32.50 13.37
C VAL A 343 2.97 -31.63 13.70
N SER A 344 3.02 -30.33 13.37
CA SER A 344 1.88 -29.42 13.57
C SER A 344 0.69 -29.68 12.64
N GLY A 345 0.77 -30.67 11.74
CA GLY A 345 -0.27 -30.96 10.73
C GLY A 345 -0.35 -29.94 9.60
N ALA A 346 0.65 -29.06 9.47
CA ALA A 346 0.71 -28.13 8.34
C ALA A 346 1.05 -28.87 7.03
N LYS A 347 0.69 -28.25 5.89
CA LYS A 347 1.07 -28.73 4.56
C LYS A 347 2.58 -28.51 4.31
N ALA A 348 3.41 -29.32 4.95
CA ALA A 348 4.86 -29.19 5.01
C ALA A 348 5.59 -29.88 3.86
N TRP A 349 4.85 -30.42 2.88
CA TRP A 349 5.38 -31.11 1.72
C TRP A 349 4.85 -30.50 0.43
N LEU A 350 5.72 -30.37 -0.58
CA LEU A 350 5.33 -30.06 -1.95
C LEU A 350 5.45 -31.31 -2.81
N LEU A 351 4.47 -31.54 -3.68
CA LEU A 351 4.52 -32.61 -4.67
C LEU A 351 5.34 -32.17 -5.88
N ASP A 352 6.44 -32.85 -6.11
CA ASP A 352 7.32 -32.67 -7.24
C ASP A 352 7.17 -33.82 -8.26
N PHE A 353 6.41 -33.59 -9.32
CA PHE A 353 6.20 -34.51 -10.42
C PHE A 353 7.12 -34.18 -11.64
N SER A 354 8.34 -33.72 -11.39
CA SER A 354 9.31 -33.40 -12.43
C SER A 354 9.77 -34.65 -13.23
N HIS A 355 10.43 -34.42 -14.37
CA HIS A 355 10.78 -35.48 -15.30
C HIS A 355 11.81 -36.52 -14.76
N ASP A 356 12.60 -36.14 -13.77
CA ASP A 356 13.56 -36.98 -13.07
C ASP A 356 12.92 -37.86 -11.99
N LYS A 357 11.62 -37.67 -11.73
CA LYS A 357 10.81 -38.48 -10.82
C LYS A 357 10.00 -39.52 -11.60
N PRO A 358 9.61 -40.63 -10.93
CA PRO A 358 8.74 -41.62 -11.55
C PRO A 358 7.42 -41.01 -12.03
N ASP A 359 6.89 -41.50 -13.17
CA ASP A 359 5.60 -41.03 -13.67
C ASP A 359 4.47 -41.38 -12.67
N PRO A 360 3.80 -40.38 -12.07
CA PRO A 360 2.77 -40.63 -11.07
C PRO A 360 1.55 -41.38 -11.62
N THR A 361 1.32 -41.38 -12.92
CA THR A 361 0.20 -42.08 -13.55
C THR A 361 0.36 -43.61 -13.51
N CYS A 362 1.60 -44.09 -13.35
CA CYS A 362 1.92 -45.52 -13.22
C CYS A 362 1.66 -46.06 -11.79
N PHE A 363 1.29 -45.21 -10.83
CA PHE A 363 1.08 -45.58 -9.44
C PHE A 363 -0.38 -45.33 -9.04
N PRO A 364 -1.13 -46.37 -8.60
CA PRO A 364 -2.58 -46.24 -8.37
C PRO A 364 -2.98 -45.09 -7.44
N GLY A 365 -2.29 -44.92 -6.32
CA GLY A 365 -2.57 -43.84 -5.37
C GLY A 365 -2.33 -42.46 -5.95
N ALA A 366 -1.16 -42.25 -6.58
CA ALA A 366 -0.82 -40.98 -7.23
C ALA A 366 -1.76 -40.66 -8.41
N SER A 367 -2.10 -41.70 -9.22
CA SER A 367 -3.06 -41.56 -10.31
C SER A 367 -4.45 -41.16 -9.81
N ALA A 368 -4.92 -41.78 -8.72
CA ALA A 368 -6.18 -41.40 -8.07
C ALA A 368 -6.15 -39.94 -7.55
N TYR A 369 -5.02 -39.53 -6.95
CA TYR A 369 -4.83 -38.15 -6.51
C TYR A 369 -4.90 -37.15 -7.68
N LEU A 370 -4.22 -37.42 -8.78
CA LEU A 370 -4.28 -36.58 -9.98
C LEU A 370 -5.69 -36.54 -10.60
N THR A 371 -6.40 -37.66 -10.58
CA THR A 371 -7.80 -37.74 -11.04
C THR A 371 -8.71 -36.86 -10.20
N SER A 372 -8.52 -36.82 -8.87
CA SER A 372 -9.26 -35.92 -7.99
C SER A 372 -9.00 -34.43 -8.33
N GLY A 373 -7.76 -34.11 -8.71
CA GLY A 373 -7.40 -32.77 -9.18
C GLY A 373 -8.12 -32.37 -10.46
N LYS A 374 -8.23 -33.29 -11.43
CA LYS A 374 -9.04 -33.07 -12.65
C LYS A 374 -10.52 -32.90 -12.32
N GLY A 375 -11.07 -33.73 -11.43
CA GLY A 375 -12.46 -33.58 -10.96
C GLY A 375 -12.77 -32.22 -10.35
N ARG A 376 -11.76 -31.54 -9.80
CA ARG A 376 -11.82 -30.16 -9.28
C ARG A 376 -11.52 -29.08 -10.34
N GLY A 377 -11.34 -29.45 -11.61
CA GLY A 377 -11.03 -28.54 -12.71
C GLY A 377 -9.66 -27.85 -12.60
N LEU A 378 -8.70 -28.45 -11.87
CA LEU A 378 -7.40 -27.81 -11.63
C LEU A 378 -6.53 -27.78 -12.88
N ASP A 379 -6.70 -28.74 -13.78
CA ASP A 379 -6.05 -28.82 -15.09
C ASP A 379 -6.47 -27.69 -16.05
N LEU A 380 -7.65 -27.11 -15.83
CA LEU A 380 -8.21 -26.01 -16.64
C LEU A 380 -7.77 -24.61 -16.18
N ARG A 381 -7.15 -24.49 -15.01
CA ARG A 381 -6.68 -23.18 -14.50
C ARG A 381 -5.57 -22.61 -15.38
N TYR A 382 -5.50 -21.29 -15.49
CA TYR A 382 -4.53 -20.61 -16.37
C TYR A 382 -3.09 -21.12 -16.25
N LYS A 383 -2.59 -21.30 -15.01
CA LYS A 383 -1.19 -21.71 -14.76
C LYS A 383 -0.95 -23.19 -14.99
N THR A 384 -1.93 -24.05 -14.83
CA THR A 384 -1.81 -25.50 -14.98
C THR A 384 -2.08 -25.94 -16.41
N ARG A 385 -3.09 -25.37 -17.09
CA ARG A 385 -3.46 -25.73 -18.48
C ARG A 385 -2.36 -25.49 -19.52
N ILE A 386 -1.42 -24.57 -19.23
CA ILE A 386 -0.29 -24.28 -20.14
C ILE A 386 0.88 -25.27 -19.97
N ARG A 387 0.76 -26.27 -19.07
CA ARG A 387 1.78 -27.27 -18.79
C ARG A 387 1.41 -28.59 -19.46
N SER A 388 2.42 -29.35 -19.89
CA SER A 388 2.25 -30.69 -20.42
C SER A 388 3.18 -31.64 -19.70
N PRO A 389 2.64 -32.54 -18.86
CA PRO A 389 1.27 -32.60 -18.36
C PRO A 389 0.98 -31.51 -17.31
N TRP A 390 -0.31 -31.23 -17.07
CA TRP A 390 -0.79 -30.12 -16.23
C TRP A 390 -0.25 -30.11 -14.79
N TYR A 391 0.05 -31.28 -14.24
CA TYR A 391 0.52 -31.48 -12.87
C TYR A 391 2.04 -31.26 -12.70
N ARG A 392 2.81 -31.11 -13.75
CA ARG A 392 4.25 -30.81 -13.65
C ARG A 392 4.48 -29.34 -13.27
N VAL A 393 4.90 -29.12 -12.04
CA VAL A 393 5.26 -27.81 -11.54
C VAL A 393 6.71 -27.51 -11.89
N PRO A 394 7.01 -26.44 -12.65
CA PRO A 394 8.37 -26.14 -13.05
C PRO A 394 9.18 -25.51 -11.91
N GLY A 395 10.51 -25.75 -11.94
CA GLY A 395 11.46 -25.03 -11.09
C GLY A 395 11.39 -25.36 -9.61
N VAL A 396 11.02 -26.60 -9.26
CA VAL A 396 11.03 -27.10 -7.87
C VAL A 396 12.48 -27.23 -7.42
N ARG A 397 12.97 -26.18 -6.77
CA ARG A 397 14.33 -26.14 -6.19
C ARG A 397 14.34 -25.18 -4.99
N PRO A 398 15.11 -25.46 -3.93
CA PRO A 398 15.27 -24.57 -2.80
C PRO A 398 16.12 -23.36 -3.15
N GLY A 399 16.02 -22.31 -2.33
CA GLY A 399 17.00 -21.24 -2.22
C GLY A 399 17.76 -21.35 -0.90
N THR A 400 18.96 -20.79 -0.82
CA THR A 400 19.69 -20.66 0.46
C THR A 400 19.09 -19.58 1.35
N LEU A 401 18.42 -18.61 0.75
CA LEU A 401 17.71 -17.52 1.42
C LEU A 401 16.21 -17.59 1.11
N MET A 402 15.40 -17.23 2.09
CA MET A 402 13.95 -17.12 1.98
C MET A 402 13.50 -15.77 2.54
N LEU A 403 12.68 -15.00 1.78
CA LEU A 403 12.17 -13.70 2.22
C LEU A 403 10.65 -13.66 2.10
N SER A 404 9.97 -13.18 3.14
CA SER A 404 8.52 -12.97 3.09
C SER A 404 8.14 -11.95 2.02
N LYS A 405 7.24 -12.34 1.10
CA LYS A 405 6.66 -11.42 0.11
C LYS A 405 5.74 -10.39 0.76
N ARG A 406 4.97 -10.84 1.76
CA ARG A 406 4.01 -10.02 2.52
C ARG A 406 4.28 -10.14 4.01
N SER A 407 4.16 -9.01 4.71
CA SER A 407 4.35 -8.95 6.15
C SER A 407 3.43 -7.91 6.79
N HIS A 408 3.02 -8.16 8.04
CA HIS A 408 2.31 -7.17 8.85
C HIS A 408 3.30 -6.28 9.61
N THR A 409 4.32 -6.88 10.19
CA THR A 409 5.33 -6.14 10.99
C THR A 409 6.47 -5.69 10.11
N TYR A 410 7.28 -6.63 9.61
CA TYR A 410 8.42 -6.35 8.73
C TYR A 410 8.72 -7.54 7.81
N PRO A 411 9.43 -7.35 6.68
CA PRO A 411 9.92 -8.44 5.85
C PRO A 411 10.90 -9.30 6.62
N LYS A 412 10.63 -10.60 6.73
CA LYS A 412 11.50 -11.56 7.42
C LYS A 412 12.40 -12.28 6.42
N LEU A 413 13.71 -12.12 6.57
CA LEU A 413 14.73 -12.89 5.87
C LEU A 413 15.09 -14.12 6.70
N VAL A 414 15.19 -15.28 6.07
CA VAL A 414 15.47 -16.57 6.72
C VAL A 414 16.54 -17.30 5.92
N LEU A 415 17.54 -17.84 6.61
CA LEU A 415 18.52 -18.76 6.07
C LEU A 415 17.93 -20.19 6.06
N ASN A 416 17.92 -20.82 4.89
CA ASN A 416 17.36 -22.15 4.67
C ASN A 416 18.41 -23.25 4.84
N ARG A 417 18.48 -23.85 6.01
CA ARG A 417 19.36 -24.99 6.31
C ARG A 417 18.67 -26.34 6.08
N ALA A 418 17.35 -26.37 6.06
CA ALA A 418 16.55 -27.58 5.81
C ALA A 418 16.40 -27.95 4.32
N GLY A 419 16.93 -27.16 3.40
CA GLY A 419 16.71 -27.39 1.96
C GLY A 419 15.25 -27.33 1.54
N ALA A 420 14.39 -26.68 2.32
CA ALA A 420 12.96 -26.58 2.04
C ALA A 420 12.71 -25.69 0.83
N VAL A 421 11.76 -26.08 -0.02
CA VAL A 421 11.25 -25.23 -1.08
C VAL A 421 10.18 -24.27 -0.54
N THR A 422 9.85 -23.24 -1.32
CA THR A 422 8.81 -22.28 -0.99
C THR A 422 7.89 -22.04 -2.19
N THR A 423 6.66 -21.61 -1.95
CA THR A 423 5.74 -21.17 -3.00
C THR A 423 5.81 -19.66 -3.20
N ASP A 424 5.01 -19.13 -4.11
CA ASP A 424 4.95 -17.72 -4.51
C ASP A 424 4.64 -16.71 -3.38
N THR A 425 4.38 -17.18 -2.17
CA THR A 425 4.19 -16.35 -0.95
C THR A 425 5.50 -16.01 -0.23
N ILE A 426 6.59 -16.70 -0.56
CA ILE A 426 7.94 -16.50 -0.01
C ILE A 426 8.91 -16.49 -1.19
N TYR A 427 9.73 -15.46 -1.30
CA TYR A 427 10.80 -15.41 -2.29
C TYR A 427 11.92 -16.36 -1.91
N ARG A 428 12.48 -17.05 -2.89
CA ARG A 428 13.75 -17.78 -2.73
C ARG A 428 14.90 -16.90 -3.20
N GLY A 429 16.07 -17.10 -2.62
CA GLY A 429 17.23 -16.32 -2.98
C GLY A 429 18.55 -17.04 -2.81
N HIS A 430 19.57 -16.46 -3.40
CA HIS A 430 20.98 -16.89 -3.30
C HIS A 430 21.87 -15.67 -3.26
N MET A 431 23.01 -15.78 -2.57
CA MET A 431 24.06 -14.76 -2.65
C MET A 431 24.57 -14.67 -4.10
N ILE A 432 24.94 -13.47 -4.54
CA ILE A 432 25.67 -13.32 -5.81
C ILE A 432 27.15 -13.77 -5.63
N SER A 433 27.83 -14.10 -6.72
CA SER A 433 29.16 -14.74 -6.68
C SER A 433 30.19 -14.00 -5.83
N GLY A 434 30.19 -12.65 -5.83
CA GLY A 434 31.11 -11.83 -5.02
C GLY A 434 30.83 -11.85 -3.51
N TYR A 435 29.73 -12.47 -3.08
CA TYR A 435 29.30 -12.57 -1.67
C TYR A 435 28.98 -14.02 -1.26
N ALA A 436 29.35 -15.02 -2.09
CA ALA A 436 29.15 -16.43 -1.76
C ALA A 436 29.76 -16.78 -0.40
N GLY A 437 29.05 -17.54 0.42
CA GLY A 437 29.47 -17.93 1.77
C GLY A 437 29.22 -16.88 2.85
N ARG A 438 28.64 -15.71 2.51
CA ARG A 438 28.34 -14.62 3.46
C ARG A 438 26.87 -14.56 3.85
N GLU A 439 26.16 -15.67 3.80
CA GLU A 439 24.73 -15.73 4.14
C GLU A 439 24.48 -15.35 5.61
N LEU A 440 25.37 -15.74 6.54
CA LEU A 440 25.26 -15.37 7.97
C LEU A 440 25.50 -13.88 8.19
N ASP A 441 26.45 -13.26 7.46
CA ASP A 441 26.67 -11.81 7.51
C ASP A 441 25.40 -11.05 7.05
N LEU A 442 24.80 -11.48 5.95
CA LEU A 442 23.56 -10.87 5.48
C LEU A 442 22.41 -11.06 6.48
N LEU A 443 22.32 -12.24 7.09
CA LEU A 443 21.29 -12.55 8.08
C LEU A 443 21.42 -11.67 9.33
N ALA A 444 22.64 -11.52 9.85
CA ALA A 444 22.95 -10.67 11.00
C ALA A 444 22.76 -9.17 10.70
N SER A 445 22.79 -8.80 9.42
CA SER A 445 22.66 -7.40 8.98
C SER A 445 21.26 -7.01 8.55
N PHE A 446 20.35 -7.94 8.32
CA PHE A 446 19.12 -7.64 7.59
C PHE A 446 18.04 -6.93 8.44
N HIS A 447 17.82 -7.39 9.68
CA HIS A 447 16.69 -6.96 10.50
C HIS A 447 16.99 -5.70 11.32
N ASN A 448 17.46 -4.63 10.68
CA ASN A 448 17.83 -3.36 11.31
C ASN A 448 16.91 -2.21 10.88
N SER A 449 16.93 -1.08 11.59
CA SER A 449 16.07 0.07 11.36
C SER A 449 16.26 0.69 9.97
N LEU A 450 17.46 0.74 9.40
CA LEU A 450 17.69 1.26 8.04
C LEU A 450 17.05 0.37 6.97
N THR A 451 17.27 -0.94 7.06
CA THR A 451 16.69 -1.91 6.11
C THR A 451 15.18 -1.92 6.20
N MET A 452 14.61 -1.92 7.42
CA MET A 452 13.16 -1.91 7.61
C MET A 452 12.53 -0.58 7.18
N LEU A 453 13.18 0.57 7.41
CA LEU A 453 12.76 1.85 6.87
C LEU A 453 12.76 1.83 5.34
N SER A 454 13.81 1.30 4.73
CA SER A 454 13.87 1.18 3.27
C SER A 454 12.76 0.27 2.72
N ALA A 455 12.37 -0.78 3.45
CA ALA A 455 11.27 -1.65 3.07
C ALA A 455 9.90 -0.94 3.09
N GLU A 456 9.65 -0.09 4.09
CA GLU A 456 8.44 0.74 4.13
C GLU A 456 8.37 1.75 2.96
N LEU A 457 9.50 2.27 2.53
CA LEU A 457 9.60 3.26 1.45
C LEU A 457 9.49 2.63 0.05
N GLU A 458 10.08 1.46 -0.14
CA GLU A 458 10.09 0.77 -1.43
C GLU A 458 8.83 -0.07 -1.65
N GLY A 459 8.27 -0.62 -0.57
CA GLY A 459 7.14 -1.54 -0.61
C GLY A 459 5.80 -0.84 -0.82
N ARG A 460 4.78 -1.67 -0.99
CA ARG A 460 3.39 -1.26 -1.21
C ARG A 460 2.55 -1.63 0.00
N SER A 461 1.81 -0.67 0.50
CA SER A 461 0.86 -0.91 1.57
C SER A 461 -0.51 -1.28 1.02
N PHE A 462 -1.07 -2.39 1.48
CA PHE A 462 -2.42 -2.85 1.18
C PHE A 462 -3.36 -2.65 2.37
N GLY A 463 -4.67 -2.73 2.12
CA GLY A 463 -5.66 -2.72 3.19
C GLY A 463 -5.36 -3.79 4.26
N GLY A 464 -5.63 -3.48 5.53
CA GLY A 464 -5.28 -4.33 6.65
C GLY A 464 -3.81 -4.20 7.08
N GLY A 465 -3.11 -3.12 6.72
CA GLY A 465 -1.74 -2.85 7.17
C GLY A 465 -0.67 -3.80 6.63
N VAL A 466 -0.94 -4.51 5.54
CA VAL A 466 0.01 -5.45 4.93
C VAL A 466 1.02 -4.70 4.06
N LEU A 467 2.31 -4.88 4.32
CA LEU A 467 3.40 -4.48 3.43
C LEU A 467 3.69 -5.61 2.43
N GLU A 468 3.70 -5.30 1.14
CA GLU A 468 4.15 -6.22 0.08
C GLU A 468 5.33 -5.61 -0.66
N LEU A 469 6.35 -6.42 -0.89
CA LEU A 469 7.51 -6.11 -1.72
C LEU A 469 7.49 -6.98 -2.98
N VAL A 470 7.78 -6.42 -4.14
CA VAL A 470 8.07 -7.21 -5.36
C VAL A 470 9.60 -7.34 -5.54
N PRO A 471 10.11 -8.31 -6.31
CA PRO A 471 11.55 -8.57 -6.40
C PRO A 471 12.40 -7.35 -6.75
N SER A 472 11.93 -6.47 -7.62
CA SER A 472 12.64 -5.23 -7.96
C SER A 472 12.70 -4.22 -6.81
N GLU A 473 11.71 -4.20 -5.91
CA GLU A 473 11.69 -3.40 -4.70
C GLU A 473 12.60 -4.01 -3.63
N VAL A 474 12.57 -5.34 -3.49
CA VAL A 474 13.49 -6.09 -2.61
C VAL A 474 14.95 -5.79 -2.95
N GLY A 475 15.29 -5.75 -4.24
CA GLY A 475 16.66 -5.44 -4.68
C GLY A 475 17.15 -4.04 -4.30
N ARG A 476 16.26 -3.09 -4.01
CA ARG A 476 16.62 -1.71 -3.60
C ARG A 476 16.74 -1.51 -2.08
N LEU A 477 16.43 -2.53 -1.27
CA LEU A 477 16.57 -2.43 0.18
C LEU A 477 18.01 -2.09 0.58
N SER A 478 18.17 -1.11 1.45
CA SER A 478 19.49 -0.67 1.93
C SER A 478 19.99 -1.59 3.04
N ILE A 479 21.11 -2.27 2.80
CA ILE A 479 21.70 -3.25 3.71
C ILE A 479 23.04 -2.73 4.22
N PRO A 480 23.19 -2.50 5.53
CA PRO A 480 24.47 -2.24 6.18
C PRO A 480 25.16 -3.58 6.44
N LEU A 481 25.93 -4.09 5.44
CA LEU A 481 26.49 -5.43 5.50
C LEU A 481 27.68 -5.53 6.45
N LEU A 482 27.52 -6.28 7.52
CA LEU A 482 28.55 -6.66 8.48
C LEU A 482 29.49 -7.73 7.89
N ASN A 483 30.59 -8.00 8.60
CA ASN A 483 31.55 -9.05 8.21
C ASN A 483 31.79 -9.98 9.42
N GLU A 484 32.03 -11.26 9.15
CA GLU A 484 32.42 -12.28 10.13
C GLU A 484 31.46 -12.37 11.35
N THR A 485 30.15 -12.40 11.07
CA THR A 485 29.09 -12.35 12.08
C THR A 485 28.36 -13.68 12.27
N GLY A 486 29.08 -14.80 12.20
CA GLY A 486 28.48 -16.12 12.37
C GLY A 486 27.78 -16.30 13.71
N ASP A 487 28.45 -16.00 14.81
CA ASP A 487 27.92 -16.17 16.18
C ASP A 487 26.77 -15.19 16.45
N GLU A 488 26.88 -13.96 15.97
CA GLU A 488 25.82 -12.96 16.08
C GLU A 488 24.54 -13.38 15.34
N ALA A 489 24.67 -13.99 14.16
CA ALA A 489 23.53 -14.50 13.41
C ALA A 489 22.78 -15.60 14.20
N PHE A 490 23.50 -16.49 14.88
CA PHE A 490 22.89 -17.50 15.76
C PHE A 490 22.29 -16.89 17.03
N ALA A 491 22.92 -15.88 17.61
CA ALA A 491 22.37 -15.14 18.76
C ALA A 491 21.04 -14.45 18.38
N LEU A 492 20.99 -13.78 17.23
CA LEU A 492 19.77 -13.17 16.69
C LEU A 492 18.68 -14.20 16.38
N ASP A 493 19.05 -15.38 15.85
CA ASP A 493 18.10 -16.49 15.66
C ASP A 493 17.48 -16.91 16.99
N GLY A 494 18.30 -17.01 18.05
CA GLY A 494 17.83 -17.29 19.40
C GLY A 494 16.84 -16.25 19.92
N ILE A 495 17.05 -14.97 19.65
CA ILE A 495 16.10 -13.89 20.00
C ILE A 495 14.80 -14.08 19.22
N ALA A 496 14.86 -14.23 17.90
CA ALA A 496 13.69 -14.43 17.07
C ALA A 496 12.84 -15.62 17.51
N ARG A 497 13.47 -16.73 17.92
CA ARG A 497 12.78 -17.94 18.44
C ARG A 497 12.07 -17.69 19.77
N ARG A 498 12.74 -17.02 20.72
CA ARG A 498 12.15 -16.73 22.05
C ARG A 498 10.97 -15.78 21.96
N THR A 499 10.99 -14.88 21.01
CA THR A 499 9.96 -13.86 20.84
C THR A 499 8.89 -14.24 19.80
N ALA A 500 9.01 -15.41 19.17
CA ALA A 500 8.07 -15.87 18.15
C ALA A 500 6.63 -15.88 18.69
N GLY A 501 5.73 -15.19 17.97
CA GLY A 501 4.31 -15.10 18.34
C GLY A 501 3.92 -13.92 19.26
N SER A 502 4.87 -13.14 19.80
CA SER A 502 4.56 -11.91 20.51
C SER A 502 4.52 -10.70 19.55
N VAL A 503 3.73 -9.68 19.89
CA VAL A 503 3.66 -8.42 19.10
C VAL A 503 5.00 -7.68 19.20
N ASP A 504 5.71 -7.78 20.34
CA ASP A 504 6.98 -7.11 20.60
C ASP A 504 8.19 -7.87 20.00
N ALA A 505 7.98 -9.08 19.49
CA ALA A 505 9.03 -9.93 18.92
C ALA A 505 9.83 -9.24 17.81
N SER A 506 9.14 -8.44 17.03
CA SER A 506 9.73 -7.76 15.87
C SER A 506 10.68 -6.63 16.29
N GLU A 507 10.34 -5.88 17.32
CA GLU A 507 11.15 -4.75 17.79
C GLU A 507 12.44 -5.26 18.45
N ALA A 508 12.38 -6.29 19.31
CA ALA A 508 13.56 -6.85 19.98
C ALA A 508 14.64 -7.31 18.99
N LEU A 509 14.23 -7.98 17.88
CA LEU A 509 15.19 -8.40 16.86
C LEU A 509 15.83 -7.21 16.15
N VAL A 510 15.03 -6.17 15.82
CA VAL A 510 15.53 -4.96 15.16
C VAL A 510 16.49 -4.19 16.07
N GLU A 511 16.13 -4.02 17.35
CA GLU A 511 16.97 -3.31 18.33
C GLU A 511 18.32 -3.99 18.56
N GLU A 512 18.35 -5.32 18.67
CA GLU A 512 19.62 -6.04 18.82
C GLU A 512 20.44 -5.99 17.52
N THR A 513 19.81 -6.07 16.37
CA THR A 513 20.52 -5.89 15.09
C THR A 513 21.07 -4.47 14.96
N ASP A 514 20.31 -3.44 15.37
CA ASP A 514 20.80 -2.05 15.38
C ASP A 514 22.06 -1.87 16.23
N LYS A 515 22.15 -2.52 17.41
CA LYS A 515 23.36 -2.51 18.27
C LYS A 515 24.57 -3.14 17.57
N LEU A 516 24.35 -4.25 16.86
CA LEU A 516 25.42 -4.88 16.07
C LEU A 516 25.91 -3.98 14.93
N ILE A 517 24.97 -3.34 14.21
CA ILE A 517 25.29 -2.41 13.12
C ILE A 517 26.10 -1.21 13.64
N GLN A 518 25.70 -0.61 14.78
CA GLN A 518 26.42 0.50 15.41
C GLN A 518 27.86 0.11 15.79
N LYS A 519 28.05 -1.10 16.28
CA LYS A 519 29.37 -1.62 16.65
C LYS A 519 30.24 -1.92 15.43
N GLY A 520 29.66 -2.51 14.39
CA GLY A 520 30.40 -2.98 13.22
C GLY A 520 30.59 -1.95 12.10
N ILE A 521 29.77 -0.88 12.06
CA ILE A 521 29.84 0.16 11.03
C ILE A 521 29.84 1.55 11.68
N PRO A 522 31.02 2.12 11.97
CA PRO A 522 31.14 3.37 12.74
C PRO A 522 30.37 4.57 12.18
N GLY A 523 30.15 4.61 10.86
CA GLY A 523 29.35 5.64 10.22
C GLY A 523 27.85 5.58 10.55
N LEU A 524 27.35 4.45 11.05
CA LEU A 524 25.97 4.26 11.52
C LEU A 524 25.91 4.34 13.05
N ASN A 525 26.28 5.50 13.60
CA ASN A 525 26.32 5.72 15.04
C ASN A 525 24.92 5.74 15.69
N SER A 526 24.87 5.74 17.04
CA SER A 526 23.62 5.69 17.82
C SER A 526 22.63 6.77 17.43
N SER A 527 23.08 8.03 17.32
CA SER A 527 22.21 9.16 16.94
C SER A 527 21.58 9.00 15.57
N LEU A 528 22.32 8.49 14.57
CA LEU A 528 21.80 8.24 13.24
C LEU A 528 20.80 7.07 13.25
N MET A 529 21.12 5.97 13.94
CA MET A 529 20.25 4.80 14.05
C MET A 529 18.94 5.13 14.80
N GLU A 530 18.99 5.95 15.84
CA GLU A 530 17.79 6.43 16.56
C GLU A 530 16.87 7.25 15.64
N ARG A 531 17.45 8.14 14.81
CA ARG A 531 16.68 8.92 13.82
C ARG A 531 16.03 8.00 12.75
N LEU A 532 16.75 6.97 12.31
CA LEU A 532 16.22 5.98 11.36
C LEU A 532 15.10 5.13 11.99
N ALA A 533 15.28 4.72 13.26
CA ALA A 533 14.26 3.99 14.00
C ALA A 533 13.00 4.84 14.20
N ALA A 534 13.14 6.13 14.50
CA ALA A 534 12.02 7.06 14.61
C ALA A 534 11.28 7.20 13.27
N ALA A 535 12.02 7.40 12.17
CA ALA A 535 11.44 7.46 10.82
C ALA A 535 10.69 6.18 10.45
N ARG A 536 11.26 5.00 10.75
CA ARG A 536 10.63 3.71 10.55
C ARG A 536 9.31 3.60 11.31
N ARG A 537 9.30 3.94 12.60
CA ARG A 537 8.09 3.90 13.44
C ARG A 537 6.96 4.73 12.86
N VAL A 538 7.23 5.95 12.39
CA VAL A 538 6.24 6.81 11.74
C VAL A 538 5.53 6.10 10.58
N LEU A 539 6.28 5.43 9.69
CA LEU A 539 5.69 4.75 8.53
C LEU A 539 4.95 3.47 8.92
N VAL A 540 5.51 2.68 9.84
CA VAL A 540 4.90 1.44 10.35
C VAL A 540 3.57 1.73 11.03
N GLU A 541 3.51 2.70 11.95
CA GLU A 541 2.31 3.12 12.66
C GLU A 541 1.22 3.55 11.67
N ARG A 542 1.57 4.39 10.70
CA ARG A 542 0.63 4.83 9.65
C ARG A 542 0.13 3.68 8.80
N ARG A 543 0.97 2.68 8.52
CA ARG A 543 0.58 1.51 7.75
C ARG A 543 -0.33 0.58 8.54
N LEU A 544 0.03 0.27 9.78
CA LEU A 544 -0.75 -0.62 10.66
C LEU A 544 -2.11 -0.04 11.03
N ALA A 545 -2.19 1.26 11.14
CA ALA A 545 -3.44 1.96 11.42
C ALA A 545 -4.48 1.96 10.28
N ARG A 546 -4.14 1.38 9.13
CA ARG A 546 -5.08 1.17 8.01
C ARG A 546 -5.94 -0.09 8.16
N ASN A 547 -6.00 -0.66 9.38
CA ASN A 547 -6.82 -1.81 9.71
C ASN A 547 -8.30 -1.47 9.81
#